data_2e3cf644db452a04ce593691819291ea
#
_entry.id   2e3cf644db452a04ce593691819291ea
#
_cell.length_a   1.000
_cell.length_b   1.000
_cell.length_c   1.000
_cell.angle_alpha   90.00
_cell.angle_beta   90.00
_cell.angle_gamma   90.00
#
_symmetry.space_group_name_H-M   'P 1'
#
loop_
_entity.id
_entity.type
_entity.pdbx_description
1 polymer ?
#
loop_
_entity_poly.entity_id
_entity_poly.type
_entity_poly.pdbx_seq_one_letter_code
_entity_poly.pdbx_strand_id
1 'polypeptide(L)'
;MATRPTPRPGVLDIEAYVPGKSAAPAGVKLHKLSSNETPLGPSPKAIAAFEGLAAKLELYPDGTSTKLKQAIAGRYGLDPARIICGNGSDELLELVTKAYLGAGDEGIYSQYGFLVYRIAILAMGGKLYMP
;
A
#
# COMPACT_ATOMS: atom_id res chain seq x y z
N MET A 1 -2.15 37.26 -14.57
CA MET A 1 -2.27 36.47 -13.34
C MET A 1 -1.85 35.03 -13.65
N ALA A 2 -0.91 34.47 -12.92
CA ALA A 2 -0.54 33.06 -13.13
C ALA A 2 -1.73 32.18 -12.74
N THR A 3 -2.21 31.36 -13.67
CA THR A 3 -3.26 30.38 -13.41
C THR A 3 -2.70 29.30 -12.49
N ARG A 4 -3.38 29.00 -11.39
CA ARG A 4 -3.00 27.87 -10.52
C ARG A 4 -3.19 26.55 -11.28
N PRO A 5 -2.31 25.56 -11.10
CA PRO A 5 -2.52 24.23 -11.64
C PRO A 5 -3.89 23.67 -11.22
N THR A 6 -4.61 23.07 -12.15
CA THR A 6 -5.90 22.44 -11.90
C THR A 6 -5.66 20.92 -11.71
N PRO A 7 -6.17 20.31 -10.63
CA PRO A 7 -6.09 18.87 -10.45
C PRO A 7 -6.81 18.11 -11.57
N ARG A 8 -6.44 16.87 -11.79
CA ARG A 8 -7.18 15.97 -12.69
C ARG A 8 -8.61 15.77 -12.18
N PRO A 9 -9.59 15.51 -13.07
CA PRO A 9 -10.93 15.09 -12.66
C PRO A 9 -10.85 13.90 -11.69
N GLY A 10 -11.73 13.88 -10.68
CA GLY A 10 -11.76 12.83 -9.66
C GLY A 10 -10.85 13.06 -8.46
N VAL A 11 -9.76 13.82 -8.60
CA VAL A 11 -8.82 14.07 -7.48
C VAL A 11 -9.49 14.83 -6.33
N LEU A 12 -10.35 15.79 -6.64
CA LEU A 12 -11.09 16.57 -5.63
C LEU A 12 -12.25 15.79 -5.00
N ASP A 13 -12.63 14.65 -5.57
CA ASP A 13 -13.66 13.75 -5.03
C ASP A 13 -13.08 12.71 -4.06
N ILE A 14 -11.75 12.73 -3.85
CA ILE A 14 -11.07 11.84 -2.90
C ILE A 14 -11.26 12.39 -1.49
N GLU A 15 -11.94 11.59 -0.65
CA GLU A 15 -12.00 11.84 0.79
C GLU A 15 -10.67 11.46 1.45
N ALA A 16 -10.22 12.28 2.40
CA ALA A 16 -9.01 12.00 3.16
C ALA A 16 -9.13 10.66 3.90
N TYR A 17 -8.09 9.82 3.79
CA TYR A 17 -8.02 8.60 4.57
C TYR A 17 -7.91 8.91 6.06
N VAL A 18 -8.81 8.36 6.87
CA VAL A 18 -8.79 8.48 8.33
C VAL A 18 -8.32 7.15 8.93
N PRO A 19 -7.08 7.06 9.41
CA PRO A 19 -6.58 5.84 10.03
C PRO A 19 -7.30 5.51 11.33
N GLY A 20 -7.27 4.24 11.72
CA GLY A 20 -7.80 3.79 13.01
C GLY A 20 -7.08 4.48 14.19
N LYS A 21 -7.82 4.73 15.27
CA LYS A 21 -7.27 5.36 16.47
C LYS A 21 -6.16 4.51 17.09
N SER A 22 -5.03 5.14 17.44
CA SER A 22 -3.86 4.51 18.06
C SER A 22 -3.54 5.05 19.45
N ALA A 23 -4.46 5.84 20.04
CA ALA A 23 -4.29 6.42 21.36
C ALA A 23 -5.57 6.24 22.19
N ALA A 24 -5.41 6.05 23.50
CA ALA A 24 -6.46 6.03 24.48
C ALA A 24 -6.19 7.11 25.55
N PRO A 25 -7.22 7.56 26.31
CA PRO A 25 -7.02 8.42 27.47
C PRO A 25 -6.08 7.78 28.50
N ALA A 26 -5.44 8.63 29.31
CA ALA A 26 -4.54 8.16 30.38
C ALA A 26 -5.27 7.16 31.31
N GLY A 27 -4.60 6.07 31.64
CA GLY A 27 -5.14 5.02 32.52
C GLY A 27 -6.05 4.00 31.83
N VAL A 28 -6.36 4.16 30.54
CA VAL A 28 -7.15 3.18 29.77
C VAL A 28 -6.22 2.29 28.96
N LYS A 29 -6.32 0.96 29.14
CA LYS A 29 -5.59 0.00 28.30
C LYS A 29 -6.24 -0.04 26.91
N LEU A 30 -5.49 0.40 25.91
CA LEU A 30 -5.94 0.35 24.51
C LEU A 30 -5.75 -1.06 23.95
N HIS A 31 -6.84 -1.63 23.43
CA HIS A 31 -6.80 -2.83 22.58
C HIS A 31 -7.09 -2.37 21.14
N LYS A 32 -6.05 -2.16 20.34
CA LYS A 32 -6.19 -1.73 18.94
C LYS A 32 -6.62 -2.92 18.08
N LEU A 33 -7.87 -2.90 17.63
CA LEU A 33 -8.47 -3.93 16.77
C LEU A 33 -8.69 -3.41 15.33
N SER A 34 -8.23 -2.18 15.05
CA SER A 34 -8.25 -1.58 13.73
C SER A 34 -6.91 -1.83 13.00
N SER A 35 -6.89 -1.66 11.67
CA SER A 35 -5.68 -1.69 10.83
C SER A 35 -5.03 -3.08 10.63
N ASN A 36 -5.69 -4.16 11.04
CA ASN A 36 -5.22 -5.55 10.84
C ASN A 36 -3.80 -5.83 11.35
N GLU A 37 -3.36 -5.10 12.38
CA GLU A 37 -2.06 -5.33 13.01
C GLU A 37 -2.06 -6.65 13.81
N THR A 38 -0.94 -7.40 13.70
CA THR A 38 -0.80 -8.61 14.51
C THR A 38 -0.45 -8.28 15.96
N PRO A 39 -1.18 -8.81 16.95
CA PRO A 39 -0.86 -8.62 18.36
C PRO A 39 0.38 -9.43 18.81
N LEU A 40 0.87 -10.35 17.97
CA LEU A 40 2.00 -11.24 18.29
C LEU A 40 3.36 -10.58 18.05
N GLY A 41 3.38 -9.42 17.40
CA GLY A 41 4.62 -8.75 17.01
C GLY A 41 5.36 -9.44 15.85
N PRO A 42 6.54 -8.97 15.49
CA PRO A 42 7.36 -9.55 14.44
C PRO A 42 8.01 -10.86 14.88
N SER A 43 8.36 -11.73 13.93
CA SER A 43 9.10 -12.95 14.26
C SER A 43 10.52 -12.63 14.76
N PRO A 44 11.09 -13.44 15.68
CA PRO A 44 12.46 -13.23 16.15
C PRO A 44 13.50 -13.22 15.00
N LYS A 45 13.28 -14.00 13.96
CA LYS A 45 14.15 -14.00 12.76
C LYS A 45 14.07 -12.67 12.00
N ALA A 46 12.89 -12.04 11.93
CA ALA A 46 12.74 -10.73 11.30
C ALA A 46 13.46 -9.64 12.10
N ILE A 47 13.37 -9.68 13.44
CA ILE A 47 14.09 -8.77 14.33
C ILE A 47 15.61 -8.90 14.11
N ALA A 48 16.14 -10.11 14.20
CA ALA A 48 17.57 -10.36 13.99
C ALA A 48 18.07 -9.93 12.61
N ALA A 49 17.27 -10.12 11.56
CA ALA A 49 17.60 -9.65 10.21
C ALA A 49 17.66 -8.12 10.13
N PHE A 50 16.71 -7.44 10.77
CA PHE A 50 16.70 -5.97 10.84
C PHE A 50 17.91 -5.43 11.60
N GLU A 51 18.24 -5.98 12.76
CA GLU A 51 19.40 -5.60 13.56
C GLU A 51 20.71 -5.78 12.78
N GLY A 52 20.84 -6.88 12.00
CA GLY A 52 21.98 -7.13 11.16
C GLY A 52 22.16 -6.14 10.00
N LEU A 53 21.13 -5.37 9.67
CA LEU A 53 21.17 -4.35 8.61
C LEU A 53 21.37 -2.94 9.15
N ALA A 54 21.26 -2.71 10.45
CA ALA A 54 21.32 -1.37 11.06
C ALA A 54 22.59 -0.59 10.73
N ALA A 55 23.73 -1.29 10.59
CA ALA A 55 25.02 -0.68 10.22
C ALA A 55 25.21 -0.43 8.71
N LYS A 56 24.16 -0.62 7.90
CA LYS A 56 24.20 -0.52 6.42
C LYS A 56 23.05 0.33 5.89
N LEU A 57 22.41 1.13 6.73
CA LEU A 57 21.24 1.95 6.37
C LEU A 57 21.56 3.04 5.36
N GLU A 58 22.84 3.41 5.22
CA GLU A 58 23.31 4.39 4.23
C GLU A 58 23.35 3.83 2.79
N LEU A 59 23.23 2.52 2.63
CA LEU A 59 23.28 1.88 1.32
C LEU A 59 21.91 1.87 0.65
N TYR A 60 21.88 2.09 -0.66
CA TYR A 60 20.66 1.89 -1.43
C TYR A 60 20.18 0.45 -1.36
N PRO A 61 18.86 0.22 -1.24
CA PRO A 61 18.31 -1.13 -1.34
C PRO A 61 18.48 -1.69 -2.76
N ASP A 62 18.40 -3.03 -2.89
CA ASP A 62 18.31 -3.69 -4.20
C ASP A 62 17.00 -3.27 -4.90
N GLY A 63 17.10 -2.38 -5.90
CA GLY A 63 15.95 -1.86 -6.64
C GLY A 63 15.17 -2.92 -7.42
N THR A 64 15.75 -4.09 -7.63
CA THR A 64 15.09 -5.23 -8.30
C THR A 64 14.42 -6.19 -7.32
N SER A 65 14.67 -6.04 -6.00
CA SER A 65 14.17 -6.91 -4.93
C SER A 65 14.45 -8.39 -5.17
N THR A 66 15.60 -8.71 -5.80
CA THR A 66 15.93 -10.06 -6.29
C THR A 66 15.82 -11.12 -5.19
N LYS A 67 16.44 -10.88 -4.03
CA LYS A 67 16.42 -11.83 -2.91
C LYS A 67 14.99 -12.06 -2.38
N LEU A 68 14.18 -11.02 -2.29
CA LEU A 68 12.80 -11.11 -1.84
C LEU A 68 11.96 -11.91 -2.84
N LYS A 69 12.06 -11.59 -4.12
CA LYS A 69 11.36 -12.32 -5.19
C LYS A 69 11.69 -13.80 -5.20
N GLN A 70 12.98 -14.15 -5.07
CA GLN A 70 13.43 -15.54 -5.00
C GLN A 70 12.88 -16.27 -3.75
N ALA A 71 12.88 -15.61 -2.58
CA ALA A 71 12.35 -16.18 -1.35
C ALA A 71 10.83 -16.43 -1.45
N ILE A 72 10.07 -15.48 -2.00
CA ILE A 72 8.63 -15.62 -2.24
C ILE A 72 8.38 -16.76 -3.24
N ALA A 73 9.10 -16.75 -4.38
CA ALA A 73 8.97 -17.76 -5.41
C ALA A 73 9.24 -19.17 -4.86
N GLY A 74 10.32 -19.36 -4.12
CA GLY A 74 10.65 -20.63 -3.50
C GLY A 74 9.65 -21.08 -2.44
N ARG A 75 9.05 -20.14 -1.68
CA ARG A 75 8.06 -20.47 -0.64
C ARG A 75 6.70 -20.89 -1.20
N TYR A 76 6.28 -20.27 -2.33
CA TYR A 76 4.93 -20.43 -2.88
C TYR A 76 4.90 -21.14 -4.25
N GLY A 77 6.03 -21.59 -4.76
CA GLY A 77 6.11 -22.26 -6.07
C GLY A 77 5.80 -21.32 -7.25
N LEU A 78 6.18 -20.04 -7.14
CA LEU A 78 5.91 -19.02 -8.16
C LEU A 78 7.14 -18.75 -9.02
N ASP A 79 6.92 -18.20 -10.21
CA ASP A 79 7.98 -17.66 -11.05
C ASP A 79 8.45 -16.30 -10.54
N PRO A 80 9.70 -16.09 -10.12
CA PRO A 80 10.20 -14.82 -9.63
C PRO A 80 10.13 -13.69 -10.66
N ALA A 81 10.12 -14.00 -11.96
CA ALA A 81 9.95 -13.01 -13.02
C ALA A 81 8.53 -12.41 -13.06
N ARG A 82 7.57 -13.07 -12.43
CA ARG A 82 6.17 -12.63 -12.34
C ARG A 82 5.82 -11.99 -11.01
N ILE A 83 6.81 -11.64 -10.19
CA ILE A 83 6.63 -10.99 -8.89
C ILE A 83 7.09 -9.53 -8.99
N ILE A 84 6.23 -8.62 -8.56
CA ILE A 84 6.54 -7.20 -8.38
C ILE A 84 6.51 -6.92 -6.88
N CYS A 85 7.52 -6.20 -6.39
CA CYS A 85 7.60 -5.76 -5.00
C CYS A 85 7.41 -4.24 -4.93
N GLY A 86 6.82 -3.76 -3.85
CA GLY A 86 6.60 -2.33 -3.58
C GLY A 86 6.57 -2.05 -2.08
N ASN A 87 6.39 -0.79 -1.70
CA ASN A 87 6.25 -0.35 -0.32
C ASN A 87 4.82 -0.64 0.20
N GLY A 88 4.55 -1.92 0.41
CA GLY A 88 3.23 -2.41 0.80
C GLY A 88 2.27 -2.53 -0.39
N SER A 89 1.03 -2.95 -0.08
CA SER A 89 -0.04 -3.13 -1.07
C SER A 89 -0.48 -1.82 -1.71
N ASP A 90 -0.41 -0.71 -0.99
CA ASP A 90 -0.88 0.60 -1.45
C ASP A 90 -0.12 1.04 -2.70
N GLU A 91 1.23 0.97 -2.68
CA GLU A 91 2.04 1.29 -3.85
C GLU A 91 1.73 0.34 -5.02
N LEU A 92 1.54 -0.95 -4.75
CA LEU A 92 1.21 -1.92 -5.81
C LEU A 92 -0.15 -1.62 -6.45
N LEU A 93 -1.16 -1.25 -5.66
CA LEU A 93 -2.47 -0.84 -6.17
C LEU A 93 -2.38 0.43 -7.01
N GLU A 94 -1.59 1.42 -6.57
CA GLU A 94 -1.32 2.62 -7.36
C GLU A 94 -0.59 2.30 -8.67
N LEU A 95 0.41 1.43 -8.66
CA LEU A 95 1.13 1.04 -9.87
C LEU A 95 0.22 0.35 -10.88
N VAL A 96 -0.67 -0.55 -10.41
CA VAL A 96 -1.67 -1.20 -11.27
C VAL A 96 -2.62 -0.17 -11.89
N THR A 97 -3.18 0.73 -11.09
CA THR A 97 -4.09 1.75 -11.61
C THR A 97 -3.39 2.72 -12.57
N LYS A 98 -2.15 3.10 -12.28
CA LYS A 98 -1.34 3.93 -13.20
C LYS A 98 -1.05 3.25 -14.54
N ALA A 99 -0.90 1.92 -14.54
CA ALA A 99 -0.59 1.15 -15.74
C ALA A 99 -1.82 0.88 -16.62
N TYR A 100 -3.01 0.77 -16.04
CA TYR A 100 -4.19 0.25 -16.71
C TYR A 100 -5.42 1.18 -16.70
N LEU A 101 -5.42 2.27 -15.92
CA LEU A 101 -6.55 3.19 -15.83
C LEU A 101 -6.19 4.59 -16.31
N GLY A 102 -7.10 5.19 -17.08
CA GLY A 102 -7.07 6.57 -17.48
C GLY A 102 -8.45 7.23 -17.35
N ALA A 103 -8.54 8.47 -17.81
CA ALA A 103 -9.79 9.21 -17.78
C ALA A 103 -10.87 8.50 -18.62
N GLY A 104 -11.98 8.14 -17.95
CA GLY A 104 -13.11 7.46 -18.59
C GLY A 104 -13.13 5.95 -18.43
N ASP A 105 -12.01 5.31 -18.05
CA ASP A 105 -11.97 3.89 -17.70
C ASP A 105 -12.72 3.60 -16.41
N GLU A 106 -13.10 2.36 -16.19
CA GLU A 106 -13.89 1.93 -15.05
C GLU A 106 -13.10 0.99 -14.14
N GLY A 107 -13.11 1.28 -12.83
CA GLY A 107 -12.54 0.41 -11.81
C GLY A 107 -13.64 -0.23 -10.97
N ILE A 108 -13.67 -1.57 -10.93
CA ILE A 108 -14.61 -2.35 -10.13
C ILE A 108 -13.96 -2.68 -8.79
N TYR A 109 -14.67 -2.42 -7.70
CA TYR A 109 -14.21 -2.76 -6.35
C TYR A 109 -15.39 -3.14 -5.45
N SER A 110 -15.16 -3.92 -4.40
CA SER A 110 -16.23 -4.35 -3.49
C SER A 110 -16.61 -3.26 -2.48
N GLN A 111 -17.88 -3.22 -2.07
CA GLN A 111 -18.43 -2.27 -1.10
C GLN A 111 -17.63 -2.19 0.20
N TYR A 112 -17.18 -3.33 0.72
CA TYR A 112 -16.41 -3.43 1.96
C TYR A 112 -14.90 -3.63 1.68
N GLY A 113 -14.46 -3.27 0.47
CA GLY A 113 -13.05 -3.32 0.09
C GLY A 113 -12.22 -2.24 0.79
N PHE A 114 -10.92 -2.40 0.70
CA PHE A 114 -9.98 -1.43 1.24
C PHE A 114 -10.12 -0.07 0.53
N LEU A 115 -10.16 1.01 1.31
CA LEU A 115 -10.43 2.37 0.79
C LEU A 115 -9.46 2.80 -0.31
N VAL A 116 -8.22 2.27 -0.29
CA VAL A 116 -7.19 2.58 -1.29
C VAL A 116 -7.62 2.22 -2.71
N TYR A 117 -8.47 1.20 -2.93
CA TYR A 117 -9.00 0.90 -4.27
C TYR A 117 -9.73 2.11 -4.86
N ARG A 118 -10.65 2.69 -4.08
CA ARG A 118 -11.41 3.87 -4.49
C ARG A 118 -10.50 5.06 -4.76
N ILE A 119 -9.56 5.31 -3.84
CA ILE A 119 -8.60 6.42 -3.94
C ILE A 119 -7.77 6.29 -5.22
N ALA A 120 -7.19 5.12 -5.47
CA ALA A 120 -6.33 4.87 -6.62
C ALA A 120 -7.06 5.02 -7.96
N ILE A 121 -8.32 4.54 -8.05
CA ILE A 121 -9.14 4.69 -9.27
C ILE A 121 -9.43 6.17 -9.53
N LEU A 122 -9.90 6.92 -8.53
CA LEU A 122 -10.22 8.35 -8.66
C LEU A 122 -8.99 9.19 -9.00
N ALA A 123 -7.84 8.89 -8.41
CA ALA A 123 -6.59 9.60 -8.69
C ALA A 123 -6.16 9.49 -10.16
N MET A 124 -6.57 8.43 -10.85
CA MET A 124 -6.33 8.25 -12.29
C MET A 124 -7.43 8.87 -13.17
N GLY A 125 -8.48 9.45 -12.58
CA GLY A 125 -9.65 9.98 -13.30
C GLY A 125 -10.58 8.87 -13.80
N GLY A 126 -10.46 7.66 -13.26
CA GLY A 126 -11.34 6.55 -13.57
C GLY A 126 -12.71 6.67 -12.89
N LYS A 127 -13.70 5.97 -13.43
CA LYS A 127 -15.03 5.88 -12.85
C LYS A 127 -15.09 4.72 -11.87
N LEU A 128 -15.79 4.95 -10.76
CA LEU A 128 -16.02 3.94 -9.73
C LEU A 128 -17.22 3.07 -10.10
N TYR A 129 -17.05 1.76 -10.04
CA TYR A 129 -18.15 0.81 -10.12
C TYR A 129 -18.12 -0.13 -8.90
N MET A 130 -19.20 -0.14 -8.16
CA MET A 130 -19.38 -0.97 -6.96
C MET A 130 -20.68 -1.77 -7.15
N PRO A 131 -20.56 -3.06 -7.51
CA PRO A 131 -21.71 -3.92 -7.73
C PRO A 131 -22.42 -4.28 -6.43
#